data_c583ea0794f13a978f05733a6b51000f
#
_entry.id   c583ea0794f13a978f05733a6b51000f
#
_cell.length_a   1.000
_cell.length_b   1.000
_cell.length_c   1.000
_cell.angle_alpha   90.00
_cell.angle_beta   90.00
_cell.angle_gamma   90.00
#
_symmetry.space_group_name_H-M   'P 1'
#
loop_
_entity.id
_entity.type
_entity.pdbx_description
1 polymer ?
#
loop_
_entity_poly.entity_id
_entity_poly.type
_entity_poly.pdbx_seq_one_letter_code
_entity_poly.pdbx_strand_id
1 'polypeptide(L)'
;MRELCGEAVEAARTAGASYADARAVLRRQQTVATKNGRVDALSDIESEGIGVRVLVDGAWGFACDRRLTADGAHDAAARAAAFARASGGGGTRELAPVEPRRATYETSVEIDPFSVPIAEKIDFCLRAEEGLRRAEVKVAEAFVRALREQKVLVTSDGAELEQELVECGGGIDATAVGDGLAQIRSYPSAHGGSSAQAGWEYVLSLGLEREAPRVAEQAAALLQAPECAPGVMDVVIDAEQMQLQVHESVGHPTELDRVLGSEAAYAGTSFLKPVDVGSLRYGSPLMNITADPTTPRGLGTFGFDDEGIPAEPQPIVREGVLVGWIGSREAGFPGSMRADGWSRMPLVRMTNLHLDPGEGSLEELIEGVDDGLYLETNKSWSIDDKRLNFQFGTQVAWEIRDGKLGKLVRDATYTGITPQFWGSLDAVAGLDAWRLQGLTNCGKGQPGQSAHVSHGAAPARFRGVQVGVHA
;
A
#
# COMPACT_ATOMS: atom_id res chain seq x y z
N MET A 1 18.80 17.89 -13.19
CA MET A 1 17.82 16.85 -13.60
C MET A 1 16.80 17.38 -14.59
N ARG A 2 16.16 18.54 -14.37
CA ARG A 2 15.12 19.08 -15.28
C ARG A 2 15.60 19.25 -16.72
N GLU A 3 16.76 19.83 -16.93
CA GLU A 3 17.36 20.01 -18.27
C GLU A 3 17.59 18.67 -18.97
N LEU A 4 18.14 17.68 -18.27
CA LEU A 4 18.34 16.32 -18.81
C LEU A 4 17.02 15.63 -19.20
N CYS A 5 15.97 15.78 -18.40
CA CYS A 5 14.64 15.26 -18.75
C CYS A 5 14.08 15.96 -20.00
N GLY A 6 14.28 17.29 -20.11
CA GLY A 6 13.91 18.06 -21.31
C GLY A 6 14.64 17.60 -22.57
N GLU A 7 15.95 17.39 -22.49
CA GLU A 7 16.77 16.85 -23.59
C GLU A 7 16.32 15.44 -24.02
N ALA A 8 15.98 14.56 -23.03
CA ALA A 8 15.47 13.23 -23.32
C ALA A 8 14.13 13.27 -24.06
N VAL A 9 13.20 14.14 -23.62
CA VAL A 9 11.89 14.32 -24.28
C VAL A 9 12.05 14.84 -25.70
N GLU A 10 12.93 15.82 -25.92
CA GLU A 10 13.17 16.36 -27.26
C GLU A 10 13.86 15.34 -28.19
N ALA A 11 14.83 14.57 -27.67
CA ALA A 11 15.43 13.45 -28.39
C ALA A 11 14.40 12.40 -28.81
N ALA A 12 13.47 12.07 -27.90
CA ALA A 12 12.37 11.13 -28.17
C ALA A 12 11.42 11.66 -29.27
N ARG A 13 11.06 12.95 -29.22
CA ARG A 13 10.24 13.61 -30.26
C ARG A 13 10.95 13.59 -31.62
N THR A 14 12.24 13.93 -31.66
CA THR A 14 13.07 13.86 -32.86
C THR A 14 13.13 12.42 -33.42
N ALA A 15 13.08 11.43 -32.55
CA ALA A 15 12.97 10.01 -32.90
C ALA A 15 11.54 9.58 -33.30
N GLY A 16 10.59 10.50 -33.44
CA GLY A 16 9.24 10.24 -33.97
C GLY A 16 8.20 9.83 -32.90
N ALA A 17 8.43 10.08 -31.62
CA ALA A 17 7.45 9.85 -30.59
C ALA A 17 6.29 10.87 -30.68
N SER A 18 5.05 10.39 -30.67
CA SER A 18 3.84 11.21 -30.56
C SER A 18 3.61 11.71 -29.13
N TYR A 19 4.11 10.97 -28.15
CA TYR A 19 4.19 11.36 -26.73
C TYR A 19 5.50 10.85 -26.14
N ALA A 20 6.07 11.62 -25.23
CA ALA A 20 7.24 11.21 -24.44
C ALA A 20 7.17 11.80 -23.04
N ASP A 21 7.64 11.04 -22.07
CA ASP A 21 7.98 11.52 -20.73
C ASP A 21 9.36 11.02 -20.31
N ALA A 22 10.06 11.85 -19.53
CA ALA A 22 11.34 11.51 -18.95
C ALA A 22 11.31 11.81 -17.45
N ARG A 23 11.82 10.86 -16.66
CA ARG A 23 11.83 10.92 -15.21
C ARG A 23 13.23 10.66 -14.67
N ALA A 24 13.85 11.69 -14.09
CA ALA A 24 15.12 11.58 -13.37
C ALA A 24 14.84 11.42 -11.87
N VAL A 25 15.45 10.43 -11.23
CA VAL A 25 15.23 10.09 -9.83
C VAL A 25 16.55 9.92 -9.09
N LEU A 26 16.65 10.54 -7.91
CA LEU A 26 17.64 10.25 -6.88
C LEU A 26 16.91 9.61 -5.71
N ARG A 27 17.35 8.45 -5.22
CA ARG A 27 16.74 7.74 -4.12
C ARG A 27 17.79 7.31 -3.11
N ARG A 28 17.51 7.53 -1.82
CA ARG A 28 18.26 6.97 -0.70
C ARG A 28 17.33 6.20 0.21
N GLN A 29 17.73 4.99 0.55
CA GLN A 29 16.99 4.10 1.45
C GLN A 29 17.88 3.64 2.59
N GLN A 30 17.35 3.71 3.81
CA GLN A 30 18.06 3.24 4.99
C GLN A 30 17.17 2.29 5.79
N THR A 31 17.74 1.18 6.23
CA THR A 31 17.08 0.21 7.11
C THR A 31 18.02 -0.16 8.24
N VAL A 32 17.49 -0.17 9.45
CA VAL A 32 18.14 -0.71 10.65
C VAL A 32 17.19 -1.70 11.27
N ALA A 33 17.66 -2.92 11.52
CA ALA A 33 16.88 -3.95 12.20
C ALA A 33 17.73 -4.64 13.26
N THR A 34 17.09 -4.99 14.38
CA THR A 34 17.69 -5.80 15.45
C THR A 34 16.89 -7.07 15.66
N LYS A 35 17.57 -8.11 16.14
CA LYS A 35 16.99 -9.41 16.44
C LYS A 35 17.71 -10.04 17.64
N ASN A 36 16.95 -10.34 18.67
CA ASN A 36 17.43 -10.98 19.89
C ASN A 36 18.68 -10.27 20.51
N GLY A 37 18.63 -8.94 20.59
CA GLY A 37 19.67 -8.09 21.19
C GLY A 37 20.88 -7.84 20.30
N ARG A 38 20.77 -8.06 19.00
CA ARG A 38 21.87 -7.86 18.03
C ARG A 38 21.35 -7.16 16.78
N VAL A 39 22.23 -6.39 16.14
CA VAL A 39 21.96 -5.87 14.80
C VAL A 39 21.83 -7.06 13.83
N ASP A 40 20.69 -7.16 13.18
CA ASP A 40 20.36 -8.19 12.18
C ASP A 40 20.56 -7.67 10.76
N ALA A 41 20.10 -6.46 10.50
CA ALA A 41 20.28 -5.81 9.21
C ALA A 41 20.63 -4.33 9.35
N LEU A 42 21.54 -3.88 8.51
CA LEU A 42 21.93 -2.49 8.33
C LEU A 42 22.16 -2.23 6.84
N SER A 43 21.40 -1.32 6.26
CA SER A 43 21.62 -0.89 4.88
C SER A 43 21.43 0.61 4.75
N ASP A 44 22.24 1.23 3.89
CA ASP A 44 22.12 2.63 3.45
C ASP A 44 22.48 2.63 1.96
N ILE A 45 21.48 2.73 1.10
CA ILE A 45 21.62 2.49 -0.34
C ILE A 45 21.17 3.74 -1.08
N GLU A 46 22.02 4.19 -2.01
CA GLU A 46 21.70 5.27 -2.94
C GLU A 46 21.58 4.73 -4.35
N SER A 47 20.62 5.24 -5.10
CA SER A 47 20.45 4.95 -6.53
C SER A 47 20.01 6.20 -7.28
N GLU A 48 20.48 6.33 -8.51
CA GLU A 48 20.15 7.44 -9.41
C GLU A 48 20.02 6.98 -10.85
N GLY A 49 19.25 7.70 -11.64
CA GLY A 49 19.13 7.44 -13.07
C GLY A 49 17.95 8.17 -13.71
N ILE A 50 17.81 7.95 -14.99
CA ILE A 50 16.74 8.50 -15.83
C ILE A 50 15.98 7.38 -16.53
N GLY A 51 14.65 7.42 -16.48
CA GLY A 51 13.74 6.57 -17.27
C GLY A 51 13.02 7.41 -18.32
N VAL A 52 12.92 6.90 -19.53
CA VAL A 52 12.22 7.55 -20.65
C VAL A 52 11.15 6.61 -21.19
N ARG A 53 9.90 7.08 -21.24
CA ARG A 53 8.76 6.37 -21.83
C ARG A 53 8.30 7.14 -23.07
N VAL A 54 7.99 6.41 -24.14
CA VAL A 54 7.58 6.99 -25.41
C VAL A 54 6.40 6.26 -26.00
N LEU A 55 5.59 6.97 -26.78
CA LEU A 55 4.55 6.39 -27.63
C LEU A 55 4.96 6.63 -29.09
N VAL A 56 5.23 5.56 -29.85
CA VAL A 56 5.59 5.59 -31.27
C VAL A 56 4.70 4.63 -32.02
N ASP A 57 4.01 5.10 -33.06
CA ASP A 57 3.12 4.30 -33.94
C ASP A 57 2.09 3.46 -33.13
N GLY A 58 1.57 4.03 -32.03
CA GLY A 58 0.60 3.37 -31.14
C GLY A 58 1.18 2.31 -30.20
N ALA A 59 2.51 2.17 -30.14
CA ALA A 59 3.18 1.26 -29.19
C ALA A 59 3.94 2.05 -28.11
N TRP A 60 3.85 1.57 -26.88
CA TRP A 60 4.67 2.05 -25.78
C TRP A 60 6.07 1.45 -25.84
N GLY A 61 7.07 2.27 -25.55
CA GLY A 61 8.44 1.86 -25.33
C GLY A 61 8.99 2.51 -24.07
N PHE A 62 9.86 1.80 -23.36
CA PHE A 62 10.54 2.29 -22.18
C PHE A 62 11.99 1.85 -22.18
N ALA A 63 12.89 2.78 -21.83
CA ALA A 63 14.27 2.47 -21.50
C ALA A 63 14.77 3.41 -20.42
N CYS A 64 15.86 3.01 -19.76
CA CYS A 64 16.42 3.75 -18.64
C CYS A 64 17.94 3.72 -18.69
N ASP A 65 18.58 4.70 -18.05
CA ASP A 65 20.03 4.76 -17.88
C ASP A 65 20.35 5.25 -16.46
N ARG A 66 21.38 4.67 -15.84
CA ARG A 66 21.83 5.12 -14.52
C ARG A 66 22.66 6.41 -14.56
N ARG A 67 23.14 6.81 -15.75
CA ARG A 67 23.92 8.02 -15.93
C ARG A 67 22.99 9.22 -16.03
N LEU A 68 23.05 10.13 -15.06
CA LEU A 68 22.39 11.43 -15.12
C LEU A 68 23.24 12.43 -15.92
N THR A 69 23.43 12.13 -17.21
CA THR A 69 24.17 12.93 -18.20
C THR A 69 23.38 13.07 -19.48
N ALA A 70 23.72 14.06 -20.33
CA ALA A 70 23.10 14.25 -21.65
C ALA A 70 23.19 12.97 -22.52
N ASP A 71 24.33 12.30 -22.54
CA ASP A 71 24.51 11.04 -23.28
C ASP A 71 23.58 9.95 -22.75
N GLY A 72 23.46 9.80 -21.40
CA GLY A 72 22.54 8.83 -20.79
C GLY A 72 21.08 9.10 -21.13
N ALA A 73 20.67 10.37 -21.12
CA ALA A 73 19.33 10.81 -21.48
C ALA A 73 19.01 10.51 -22.97
N HIS A 74 19.92 10.83 -23.88
CA HIS A 74 19.79 10.56 -25.33
C HIS A 74 19.77 9.05 -25.62
N ASP A 75 20.67 8.27 -24.99
CA ASP A 75 20.71 6.80 -25.12
C ASP A 75 19.41 6.14 -24.65
N ALA A 76 18.86 6.60 -23.52
CA ALA A 76 17.58 6.09 -23.00
C ALA A 76 16.43 6.42 -23.96
N ALA A 77 16.35 7.65 -24.47
CA ALA A 77 15.33 8.08 -25.42
C ALA A 77 15.38 7.28 -26.73
N ALA A 78 16.57 7.10 -27.30
CA ALA A 78 16.77 6.36 -28.53
C ALA A 78 16.37 4.87 -28.37
N ARG A 79 16.76 4.23 -27.28
CA ARG A 79 16.38 2.84 -26.97
C ARG A 79 14.88 2.69 -26.73
N ALA A 80 14.26 3.62 -26.00
CA ALA A 80 12.83 3.61 -25.78
C ALA A 80 12.04 3.66 -27.09
N ALA A 81 12.43 4.57 -28.02
CA ALA A 81 11.83 4.67 -29.35
C ALA A 81 12.06 3.41 -30.20
N ALA A 82 13.24 2.79 -30.10
CA ALA A 82 13.52 1.51 -30.79
C ALA A 82 12.67 0.37 -30.26
N PHE A 83 12.49 0.27 -28.93
CA PHE A 83 11.62 -0.74 -28.32
C PHE A 83 10.16 -0.55 -28.69
N ALA A 84 9.64 0.69 -28.69
CA ALA A 84 8.29 0.98 -29.14
C ALA A 84 8.05 0.46 -30.57
N ARG A 85 8.94 0.78 -31.52
CA ARG A 85 8.84 0.30 -32.92
C ARG A 85 8.92 -1.22 -33.02
N ALA A 86 9.82 -1.86 -32.25
CA ALA A 86 9.99 -3.30 -32.27
C ALA A 86 8.80 -4.05 -31.67
N SER A 87 8.08 -3.42 -30.71
CA SER A 87 6.89 -4.03 -30.08
C SER A 87 5.70 -4.11 -31.04
N GLY A 88 5.70 -3.32 -32.12
CA GLY A 88 4.63 -3.32 -33.12
C GLY A 88 3.29 -2.87 -32.50
N GLY A 89 2.88 -1.66 -32.76
CA GLY A 89 1.57 -1.15 -32.37
C GLY A 89 0.68 -1.08 -33.59
N GLY A 90 -0.52 -1.56 -33.50
CA GLY A 90 -1.52 -1.37 -34.54
C GLY A 90 -2.56 -0.37 -34.06
N GLY A 91 -2.43 0.91 -34.41
CA GLY A 91 -3.50 1.85 -34.13
C GLY A 91 -3.04 3.14 -33.45
N THR A 92 -3.97 4.06 -33.28
CA THR A 92 -3.79 5.31 -32.53
C THR A 92 -4.18 5.08 -31.09
N ARG A 93 -3.30 5.46 -30.14
CA ARG A 93 -3.64 5.54 -28.71
C ARG A 93 -3.90 6.99 -28.37
N GLU A 94 -5.03 7.26 -27.76
CA GLU A 94 -5.39 8.58 -27.29
C GLU A 94 -5.14 8.66 -25.77
N LEU A 95 -4.49 9.74 -25.35
CA LEU A 95 -4.26 10.05 -23.95
C LEU A 95 -5.21 11.18 -23.52
N ALA A 96 -5.87 11.04 -22.40
CA ALA A 96 -6.63 12.15 -21.84
C ALA A 96 -5.73 13.39 -21.71
N PRO A 97 -6.23 14.59 -22.08
CA PRO A 97 -5.41 15.81 -22.09
C PRO A 97 -4.93 16.17 -20.68
N VAL A 98 -3.76 16.80 -20.62
CA VAL A 98 -3.17 17.38 -19.40
C VAL A 98 -2.80 18.81 -19.68
N GLU A 99 -3.15 19.72 -18.79
CA GLU A 99 -2.71 21.12 -18.90
C GLU A 99 -1.22 21.24 -18.60
N PRO A 100 -0.45 21.95 -19.46
CA PRO A 100 0.95 22.25 -19.21
C PRO A 100 1.14 22.88 -17.84
N ARG A 101 2.10 22.38 -17.05
CA ARG A 101 2.28 22.85 -15.69
C ARG A 101 3.72 22.80 -15.23
N ARG A 102 4.14 23.81 -14.47
CA ARG A 102 5.40 23.80 -13.74
C ARG A 102 5.09 23.93 -12.25
N ALA A 103 5.47 22.92 -11.47
CA ALA A 103 5.16 22.88 -10.06
C ALA A 103 6.14 22.02 -9.27
N THR A 104 6.12 22.20 -7.94
CA THR A 104 6.91 21.45 -6.95
C THR A 104 6.00 20.87 -5.89
N TYR A 105 6.42 19.74 -5.30
CA TYR A 105 5.78 19.14 -4.14
C TYR A 105 6.87 18.60 -3.20
N GLU A 106 6.69 18.82 -1.89
CA GLU A 106 7.62 18.34 -0.87
C GLU A 106 6.84 17.75 0.31
N THR A 107 7.34 16.61 0.84
CA THR A 107 6.86 16.06 2.10
C THR A 107 7.26 16.97 3.26
N SER A 108 6.31 17.31 4.12
CA SER A 108 6.61 18.04 5.36
C SER A 108 7.32 17.11 6.36
N VAL A 109 8.50 17.51 6.82
CA VAL A 109 9.38 16.74 7.72
C VAL A 109 9.79 17.63 8.90
N GLU A 110 9.57 17.16 10.13
CA GLU A 110 10.03 17.87 11.34
C GLU A 110 11.46 17.48 11.70
N ILE A 111 11.79 16.18 11.64
CA ILE A 111 13.11 15.63 11.95
C ILE A 111 13.57 14.80 10.76
N ASP A 112 14.55 15.30 10.00
CA ASP A 112 15.12 14.56 8.88
C ASP A 112 15.65 13.19 9.35
N PRO A 113 15.06 12.07 8.85
CA PRO A 113 15.47 10.74 9.30
C PRO A 113 16.92 10.40 8.91
N PHE A 114 17.48 11.04 7.89
CA PHE A 114 18.88 10.84 7.49
C PHE A 114 19.88 11.67 8.31
N SER A 115 19.41 12.65 9.10
CA SER A 115 20.22 13.38 10.08
C SER A 115 20.38 12.63 11.39
N VAL A 116 19.51 11.67 11.71
CA VAL A 116 19.58 10.84 12.90
C VAL A 116 20.72 9.82 12.75
N PRO A 117 21.70 9.79 13.68
CA PRO A 117 22.83 8.86 13.60
C PRO A 117 22.37 7.40 13.59
N ILE A 118 23.05 6.56 12.80
CA ILE A 118 22.76 5.11 12.73
C ILE A 118 22.83 4.46 14.12
N ALA A 119 23.80 4.86 14.95
CA ALA A 119 23.93 4.35 16.31
C ALA A 119 22.68 4.63 17.16
N GLU A 120 22.10 5.82 17.04
CA GLU A 120 20.85 6.16 17.74
C GLU A 120 19.66 5.33 17.28
N LYS A 121 19.57 5.04 15.98
CA LYS A 121 18.54 4.14 15.43
C LYS A 121 18.70 2.70 15.91
N ILE A 122 19.95 2.22 16.00
CA ILE A 122 20.26 0.90 16.57
C ILE A 122 19.84 0.85 18.03
N ASP A 123 20.22 1.85 18.82
CA ASP A 123 19.89 1.93 20.24
C ASP A 123 18.36 2.01 20.46
N PHE A 124 17.64 2.75 19.59
CA PHE A 124 16.17 2.80 19.61
C PHE A 124 15.56 1.41 19.37
N CYS A 125 16.01 0.69 18.33
CA CYS A 125 15.52 -0.67 18.05
C CYS A 125 15.83 -1.64 19.20
N LEU A 126 17.04 -1.59 19.77
CA LEU A 126 17.42 -2.44 20.90
C LEU A 126 16.56 -2.18 22.15
N ARG A 127 16.22 -0.92 22.45
CA ARG A 127 15.32 -0.60 23.57
C ARG A 127 13.89 -1.09 23.31
N ALA A 128 13.38 -0.94 22.09
CA ALA A 128 12.07 -1.46 21.73
C ALA A 128 12.04 -2.99 21.84
N GLU A 129 13.09 -3.67 21.38
CA GLU A 129 13.24 -5.13 21.46
C GLU A 129 13.37 -5.62 22.91
N GLU A 130 14.03 -4.86 23.81
CA GLU A 130 14.14 -5.21 25.24
C GLU A 130 12.76 -5.39 25.88
N GLY A 131 11.77 -4.56 25.51
CA GLY A 131 10.39 -4.67 25.96
C GLY A 131 9.67 -5.93 25.49
N LEU A 132 10.16 -6.60 24.43
CA LEU A 132 9.59 -7.87 23.94
C LEU A 132 10.10 -9.11 24.69
N ARG A 133 11.07 -8.97 25.60
CA ARG A 133 11.71 -10.10 26.27
C ARG A 133 10.80 -10.77 27.28
N ARG A 134 10.45 -12.03 27.00
CA ARG A 134 9.74 -12.97 27.90
C ARG A 134 10.29 -14.37 27.69
N ALA A 135 10.02 -15.25 28.64
CA ALA A 135 10.50 -16.63 28.58
C ALA A 135 9.98 -17.39 27.34
N GLU A 136 8.75 -17.11 26.94
CA GLU A 136 8.06 -17.72 25.81
C GLU A 136 8.52 -17.13 24.46
N VAL A 137 8.92 -15.85 24.40
CA VAL A 137 9.37 -15.18 23.19
C VAL A 137 10.75 -15.65 22.81
N LYS A 138 10.87 -16.35 21.68
CA LYS A 138 12.13 -16.87 21.14
C LYS A 138 12.72 -16.00 20.05
N VAL A 139 11.88 -15.23 19.36
CA VAL A 139 12.33 -14.24 18.39
C VAL A 139 11.68 -12.90 18.75
N ALA A 140 12.52 -11.92 19.03
CA ALA A 140 12.17 -10.53 19.26
C ALA A 140 12.87 -9.70 18.20
N GLU A 141 12.13 -8.91 17.43
CA GLU A 141 12.64 -8.10 16.34
C GLU A 141 12.12 -6.67 16.46
N ALA A 142 12.98 -5.71 16.14
CA ALA A 142 12.60 -4.31 15.97
C ALA A 142 13.31 -3.74 14.75
N PHE A 143 12.66 -2.86 14.03
CA PHE A 143 13.25 -2.24 12.86
C PHE A 143 12.72 -0.84 12.63
N VAL A 144 13.55 -0.04 11.95
CA VAL A 144 13.18 1.27 11.42
C VAL A 144 13.68 1.39 9.98
N ARG A 145 12.97 2.15 9.18
CA ARG A 145 13.32 2.44 7.79
C ARG A 145 13.10 3.89 7.44
N ALA A 146 13.85 4.39 6.47
CA ALA A 146 13.66 5.71 5.89
C ALA A 146 13.90 5.64 4.38
N LEU A 147 13.15 6.44 3.62
CA LEU A 147 13.33 6.64 2.20
C LEU A 147 13.28 8.13 1.91
N ARG A 148 14.18 8.61 1.05
CA ARG A 148 14.08 9.91 0.38
C ARG A 148 14.11 9.66 -1.12
N GLU A 149 13.16 10.23 -1.84
CA GLU A 149 13.13 10.23 -3.30
C GLU A 149 12.99 11.66 -3.80
N GLN A 150 13.95 12.11 -4.59
CA GLN A 150 13.85 13.33 -5.38
C GLN A 150 13.59 12.95 -6.84
N LYS A 151 12.50 13.45 -7.39
CA LYS A 151 12.04 13.12 -8.72
C LYS A 151 11.74 14.36 -9.53
N VAL A 152 12.24 14.39 -10.76
CA VAL A 152 11.89 15.38 -11.78
C VAL A 152 11.21 14.65 -12.93
N LEU A 153 10.03 15.10 -13.31
CA LEU A 153 9.28 14.62 -14.47
C LEU A 153 9.12 15.75 -15.49
N VAL A 154 9.46 15.47 -16.75
CA VAL A 154 9.15 16.34 -17.90
C VAL A 154 8.38 15.53 -18.92
N THR A 155 7.32 16.11 -19.49
CA THR A 155 6.50 15.46 -20.51
C THR A 155 6.46 16.29 -21.80
N SER A 156 6.21 15.65 -22.94
CA SER A 156 6.00 16.34 -24.21
C SER A 156 4.76 17.22 -24.25
N ASP A 157 3.82 17.00 -23.31
CA ASP A 157 2.60 17.82 -23.13
C ASP A 157 2.86 19.09 -22.31
N GLY A 158 4.13 19.33 -21.91
CA GLY A 158 4.55 20.56 -21.24
C GLY A 158 4.49 20.53 -19.70
N ALA A 159 4.40 19.37 -19.09
CA ALA A 159 4.59 19.24 -17.64
C ALA A 159 6.09 19.29 -17.28
N GLU A 160 6.45 20.11 -16.28
CA GLU A 160 7.78 20.20 -15.65
C GLU A 160 7.58 20.14 -14.13
N LEU A 161 7.73 18.97 -13.53
CA LEU A 161 7.33 18.70 -12.15
C LEU A 161 8.53 18.22 -11.34
N GLU A 162 8.65 18.74 -10.11
CA GLU A 162 9.66 18.29 -9.15
C GLU A 162 8.96 17.82 -7.88
N GLN A 163 9.38 16.68 -7.35
CA GLN A 163 8.85 16.17 -6.09
C GLN A 163 9.97 15.64 -5.21
N GLU A 164 9.91 15.98 -3.92
CA GLU A 164 10.72 15.35 -2.88
C GLU A 164 9.81 14.63 -1.90
N LEU A 165 9.93 13.30 -1.84
CA LEU A 165 9.19 12.46 -0.94
C LEU A 165 10.15 11.95 0.16
N VAL A 166 9.75 12.11 1.41
CA VAL A 166 10.46 11.53 2.55
C VAL A 166 9.49 10.64 3.31
N GLU A 167 9.92 9.41 3.53
CA GLU A 167 9.14 8.41 4.25
C GLU A 167 9.95 7.88 5.43
N CYS A 168 9.28 7.66 6.54
CA CYS A 168 9.89 7.03 7.71
C CYS A 168 8.90 6.10 8.39
N GLY A 169 9.40 5.03 9.01
CA GLY A 169 8.55 4.09 9.71
C GLY A 169 9.33 3.01 10.45
N GLY A 170 8.60 2.11 11.10
CA GLY A 170 9.16 1.02 11.86
C GLY A 170 8.11 0.08 12.44
N GLY A 171 8.60 -0.92 13.16
CA GLY A 171 7.74 -1.90 13.81
C GLY A 171 8.52 -2.83 14.73
N ILE A 172 7.76 -3.63 15.47
CA ILE A 172 8.26 -4.70 16.36
C ILE A 172 7.47 -5.97 16.15
N ASP A 173 8.17 -7.10 16.27
CA ASP A 173 7.59 -8.44 16.17
C ASP A 173 8.07 -9.33 17.32
N ALA A 174 7.13 -10.05 17.95
CA ALA A 174 7.41 -11.07 18.96
C ALA A 174 6.90 -12.42 18.47
N THR A 175 7.78 -13.41 18.36
CA THR A 175 7.40 -14.80 18.12
C THR A 175 7.59 -15.62 19.39
N ALA A 176 6.48 -16.03 19.99
CA ALA A 176 6.46 -16.95 21.12
C ALA A 176 6.41 -18.40 20.64
N VAL A 177 7.14 -19.29 21.33
CA VAL A 177 7.21 -20.74 21.02
C VAL A 177 7.07 -21.55 22.30
N GLY A 178 6.14 -22.50 22.30
CA GLY A 178 5.90 -23.44 23.39
C GLY A 178 4.93 -24.53 22.98
N ASP A 179 5.05 -25.72 23.58
CA ASP A 179 4.14 -26.85 23.40
C ASP A 179 3.92 -27.28 21.94
N GLY A 180 4.95 -27.13 21.09
CA GLY A 180 4.88 -27.44 19.66
C GLY A 180 4.19 -26.37 18.81
N LEU A 181 3.82 -25.22 19.37
CA LEU A 181 3.20 -24.09 18.71
C LEU A 181 4.18 -22.93 18.57
N ALA A 182 3.97 -22.13 17.53
CA ALA A 182 4.58 -20.83 17.36
C ALA A 182 3.51 -19.78 17.05
N GLN A 183 3.49 -18.70 17.82
CA GLN A 183 2.53 -17.60 17.64
C GLN A 183 3.27 -16.27 17.55
N ILE A 184 2.87 -15.47 16.57
CA ILE A 184 3.47 -14.16 16.30
C ILE A 184 2.51 -13.04 16.71
N ARG A 185 3.09 -11.94 17.19
CA ARG A 185 2.39 -10.68 17.41
C ARG A 185 3.25 -9.54 16.92
N SER A 186 2.71 -8.75 16.01
CA SER A 186 3.35 -7.60 15.38
C SER A 186 2.71 -6.29 15.83
N TYR A 187 3.45 -5.19 15.78
CA TYR A 187 2.95 -3.85 16.03
C TYR A 187 3.78 -2.80 15.26
N PRO A 188 3.15 -1.78 14.65
CA PRO A 188 1.70 -1.55 14.57
C PRO A 188 0.99 -2.46 13.54
N SER A 189 1.70 -3.17 12.69
CA SER A 189 1.15 -4.07 11.66
C SER A 189 2.08 -5.23 11.37
N ALA A 190 1.52 -6.32 10.84
CA ALA A 190 2.26 -7.50 10.39
C ALA A 190 3.10 -7.28 9.12
N HIS A 191 2.76 -6.29 8.30
CA HIS A 191 3.37 -6.09 6.98
C HIS A 191 4.49 -5.04 7.00
N GLY A 192 5.46 -5.24 7.89
CA GLY A 192 6.59 -4.33 8.01
C GLY A 192 6.28 -3.09 8.83
N GLY A 193 5.52 -3.23 9.90
CA GLY A 193 5.14 -2.15 10.79
C GLY A 193 4.27 -1.12 10.10
N SER A 194 4.48 0.15 10.38
CA SER A 194 3.83 1.25 9.68
C SER A 194 4.85 2.29 9.25
N SER A 195 4.62 2.90 8.09
CA SER A 195 5.40 4.01 7.56
C SER A 195 4.49 5.16 7.12
N ALA A 196 5.01 6.37 7.11
CA ALA A 196 4.29 7.55 6.67
C ALA A 196 5.22 8.48 5.88
N GLN A 197 4.65 9.34 5.05
CA GLN A 197 5.36 10.51 4.52
C GLN A 197 5.52 11.52 5.65
N ALA A 198 6.65 11.40 6.35
CA ALA A 198 7.06 12.19 7.50
C ALA A 198 8.54 11.90 7.79
N GLY A 199 9.09 12.56 8.81
CA GLY A 199 10.45 12.30 9.28
C GLY A 199 10.51 11.34 10.48
N TRP A 200 11.61 11.42 11.22
CA TRP A 200 11.86 10.58 12.39
C TRP A 200 10.82 10.77 13.51
N GLU A 201 10.16 11.91 13.57
CA GLU A 201 9.06 12.20 14.48
C GLU A 201 7.93 11.17 14.37
N TYR A 202 7.70 10.60 13.17
CA TYR A 202 6.70 9.56 13.00
C TYR A 202 7.10 8.26 13.70
N VAL A 203 8.37 7.82 13.57
CA VAL A 203 8.88 6.65 14.28
C VAL A 203 8.72 6.80 15.80
N LEU A 204 9.06 7.99 16.33
CA LEU A 204 8.89 8.29 17.76
C LEU A 204 7.40 8.22 18.18
N SER A 205 6.49 8.67 17.31
CA SER A 205 5.05 8.66 17.57
C SER A 205 4.44 7.26 17.62
N LEU A 206 5.06 6.25 17.00
CA LEU A 206 4.62 4.86 17.05
C LEU A 206 4.66 4.28 18.48
N GLY A 207 5.55 4.79 19.33
CA GLY A 207 5.65 4.35 20.72
C GLY A 207 6.06 2.88 20.86
N LEU A 208 6.96 2.38 19.99
CA LEU A 208 7.34 0.96 19.93
C LEU A 208 7.81 0.42 21.27
N GLU A 209 8.63 1.19 22.02
CA GLU A 209 9.11 0.82 23.37
C GLU A 209 7.93 0.64 24.35
N ARG A 210 6.91 1.49 24.28
CA ARG A 210 5.73 1.45 25.16
C ARG A 210 4.84 0.24 24.86
N GLU A 211 4.67 -0.10 23.59
CA GLU A 211 3.79 -1.18 23.13
C GLU A 211 4.45 -2.57 23.24
N ALA A 212 5.78 -2.66 23.25
CA ALA A 212 6.52 -3.92 23.24
C ALA A 212 6.09 -4.90 24.34
N PRO A 213 5.91 -4.50 25.62
CA PRO A 213 5.45 -5.44 26.67
C PRO A 213 4.09 -6.06 26.36
N ARG A 214 3.13 -5.29 25.84
CA ARG A 214 1.80 -5.77 25.44
C ARG A 214 1.90 -6.77 24.28
N VAL A 215 2.73 -6.47 23.28
CA VAL A 215 2.97 -7.35 22.12
C VAL A 215 3.54 -8.69 22.57
N ALA A 216 4.54 -8.69 23.45
CA ALA A 216 5.14 -9.91 24.00
C ALA A 216 4.16 -10.71 24.85
N GLU A 217 3.34 -10.03 25.67
CA GLU A 217 2.32 -10.67 26.50
C GLU A 217 1.25 -11.37 25.65
N GLN A 218 0.75 -10.70 24.62
CA GLN A 218 -0.23 -11.27 23.69
C GLN A 218 0.35 -12.47 22.93
N ALA A 219 1.60 -12.36 22.42
CA ALA A 219 2.27 -13.49 21.75
C ALA A 219 2.36 -14.73 22.68
N ALA A 220 2.74 -14.54 23.94
CA ALA A 220 2.82 -15.62 24.93
C ALA A 220 1.43 -16.19 25.28
N ALA A 221 0.43 -15.33 25.44
CA ALA A 221 -0.94 -15.74 25.76
C ALA A 221 -1.59 -16.58 24.64
N LEU A 222 -1.26 -16.28 23.37
CA LEU A 222 -1.73 -17.05 22.22
C LEU A 222 -1.28 -18.51 22.22
N LEU A 223 -0.17 -18.87 22.89
CA LEU A 223 0.25 -20.26 23.01
C LEU A 223 -0.75 -21.10 23.86
N GLN A 224 -1.47 -20.46 24.77
CA GLN A 224 -2.44 -21.11 25.67
C GLN A 224 -3.89 -20.87 25.22
N ALA A 225 -4.10 -20.00 24.21
CA ALA A 225 -5.42 -19.69 23.69
C ALA A 225 -6.02 -20.90 22.95
N PRO A 226 -7.33 -21.16 23.05
CA PRO A 226 -7.99 -22.15 22.22
C PRO A 226 -7.91 -21.76 20.75
N GLU A 227 -7.91 -22.74 19.88
CA GLU A 227 -8.02 -22.54 18.44
C GLU A 227 -9.43 -22.06 18.06
N CYS A 228 -9.52 -21.19 17.06
CA CYS A 228 -10.79 -20.68 16.56
C CYS A 228 -11.65 -21.81 16.01
N ALA A 229 -12.82 -22.02 16.60
CA ALA A 229 -13.78 -23.01 16.10
C ALA A 229 -14.40 -22.54 14.77
N PRO A 230 -14.60 -23.47 13.79
CA PRO A 230 -15.26 -23.14 12.55
C PRO A 230 -16.76 -22.86 12.76
N GLY A 231 -17.28 -21.90 12.01
CA GLY A 231 -18.72 -21.56 12.10
C GLY A 231 -19.07 -20.34 11.25
N VAL A 232 -20.34 -19.97 11.32
CA VAL A 232 -20.85 -18.72 10.75
C VAL A 232 -21.23 -17.81 11.90
N MET A 233 -20.63 -16.65 12.00
CA MET A 233 -20.87 -15.70 13.09
C MET A 233 -20.61 -14.26 12.67
N ASP A 234 -20.97 -13.33 13.52
CA ASP A 234 -20.68 -11.92 13.29
C ASP A 234 -19.21 -11.61 13.60
N VAL A 235 -18.60 -10.73 12.83
CA VAL A 235 -17.22 -10.30 13.09
C VAL A 235 -17.12 -8.79 13.17
N VAL A 236 -16.35 -8.31 14.15
CA VAL A 236 -15.85 -6.94 14.20
C VAL A 236 -14.37 -7.00 13.81
N ILE A 237 -14.00 -6.32 12.74
CA ILE A 237 -12.64 -6.31 12.22
C ILE A 237 -12.01 -4.97 12.58
N ASP A 238 -10.81 -4.99 13.18
CA ASP A 238 -10.13 -3.76 13.60
C ASP A 238 -9.61 -2.94 12.40
N ALA A 239 -9.21 -1.71 12.67
CA ALA A 239 -8.78 -0.78 11.64
C ALA A 239 -7.59 -1.31 10.81
N GLU A 240 -6.62 -1.98 11.42
CA GLU A 240 -5.43 -2.51 10.72
C GLU A 240 -5.80 -3.65 9.77
N GLN A 241 -6.58 -4.62 10.24
CA GLN A 241 -7.04 -5.72 9.40
C GLN A 241 -8.00 -5.24 8.31
N MET A 242 -8.83 -4.22 8.57
CA MET A 242 -9.69 -3.59 7.58
C MET A 242 -8.90 -2.93 6.43
N GLN A 243 -7.71 -2.39 6.70
CA GLN A 243 -6.85 -1.82 5.66
C GLN A 243 -6.41 -2.87 4.66
N LEU A 244 -6.03 -4.08 5.11
CA LEU A 244 -5.74 -5.19 4.21
C LEU A 244 -6.99 -5.65 3.45
N GLN A 245 -8.14 -5.70 4.12
CA GLN A 245 -9.41 -6.03 3.48
C GLN A 245 -9.73 -5.07 2.33
N VAL A 246 -9.57 -3.76 2.53
CA VAL A 246 -9.73 -2.73 1.52
C VAL A 246 -8.70 -2.90 0.40
N HIS A 247 -7.42 -3.10 0.74
CA HIS A 247 -6.33 -3.27 -0.22
C HIS A 247 -6.60 -4.40 -1.21
N GLU A 248 -6.89 -5.58 -0.69
CA GLU A 248 -6.99 -6.81 -1.50
C GLU A 248 -8.33 -6.96 -2.20
N SER A 249 -9.44 -6.61 -1.53
CA SER A 249 -10.77 -6.87 -2.07
C SER A 249 -11.45 -5.66 -2.71
N VAL A 250 -10.83 -4.45 -2.65
CA VAL A 250 -11.32 -3.25 -3.33
C VAL A 250 -10.23 -2.60 -4.18
N GLY A 251 -9.04 -2.38 -3.62
CA GLY A 251 -7.95 -1.70 -4.29
C GLY A 251 -7.54 -2.41 -5.59
N HIS A 252 -7.02 -3.62 -5.48
CA HIS A 252 -6.56 -4.37 -6.64
C HIS A 252 -7.64 -4.68 -7.68
N PRO A 253 -8.89 -5.08 -7.34
CA PRO A 253 -9.88 -5.32 -8.36
C PRO A 253 -10.34 -4.07 -9.11
N THR A 254 -10.15 -2.87 -8.55
CA THR A 254 -10.53 -1.61 -9.20
C THR A 254 -9.39 -0.94 -9.97
N GLU A 255 -8.20 -1.54 -10.03
CA GLU A 255 -7.14 -1.13 -10.95
C GLU A 255 -7.56 -1.46 -12.39
N LEU A 256 -7.81 -0.43 -13.20
CA LEU A 256 -8.46 -0.60 -14.51
C LEU A 256 -7.60 -1.39 -15.51
N ASP A 257 -6.27 -1.27 -15.46
CA ASP A 257 -5.37 -2.07 -16.30
C ASP A 257 -5.49 -3.58 -15.98
N ARG A 258 -5.73 -3.94 -14.72
CA ARG A 258 -6.03 -5.31 -14.30
C ARG A 258 -7.39 -5.77 -14.87
N VAL A 259 -8.42 -4.93 -14.79
CA VAL A 259 -9.76 -5.20 -15.36
C VAL A 259 -9.69 -5.42 -16.87
N LEU A 260 -8.84 -4.66 -17.56
CA LEU A 260 -8.58 -4.78 -19.00
C LEU A 260 -7.64 -5.94 -19.37
N GLY A 261 -7.09 -6.66 -18.39
CA GLY A 261 -6.27 -7.85 -18.59
C GLY A 261 -4.78 -7.60 -18.81
N SER A 262 -4.29 -6.39 -18.63
CA SER A 262 -2.86 -6.06 -18.81
C SER A 262 -1.94 -6.80 -17.83
N GLU A 263 -2.46 -7.19 -16.66
CA GLU A 263 -1.74 -7.90 -15.60
C GLU A 263 -2.02 -9.43 -15.58
N ALA A 264 -2.79 -9.95 -16.52
CA ALA A 264 -3.29 -11.33 -16.49
C ALA A 264 -2.18 -12.39 -16.44
N ALA A 265 -1.02 -12.12 -17.04
CA ALA A 265 0.10 -13.06 -17.07
C ALA A 265 0.84 -13.21 -15.74
N TYR A 266 0.72 -12.25 -14.81
CA TYR A 266 1.51 -12.20 -13.58
C TYR A 266 0.68 -11.92 -12.32
N ALA A 267 -0.05 -10.81 -12.28
CA ALA A 267 -0.74 -10.34 -11.09
C ALA A 267 -2.25 -10.70 -11.07
N GLY A 268 -2.71 -11.42 -12.09
CA GLY A 268 -4.11 -11.84 -12.22
C GLY A 268 -5.00 -10.81 -12.91
N THR A 269 -6.31 -11.04 -12.84
CA THR A 269 -7.36 -10.21 -13.45
C THR A 269 -8.27 -9.60 -12.38
N SER A 270 -9.45 -9.19 -12.75
CA SER A 270 -10.49 -8.73 -11.83
C SER A 270 -11.80 -9.48 -12.10
N PHE A 271 -12.64 -9.61 -11.06
CA PHE A 271 -14.03 -10.05 -11.26
C PHE A 271 -14.91 -8.94 -11.86
N LEU A 272 -14.44 -7.69 -11.84
CA LEU A 272 -15.11 -6.52 -12.37
C LEU A 272 -14.95 -6.42 -13.89
N LYS A 273 -15.87 -5.69 -14.51
CA LYS A 273 -15.87 -5.37 -15.94
C LYS A 273 -16.00 -3.85 -16.14
N PRO A 274 -15.49 -3.28 -17.24
CA PRO A 274 -15.59 -1.84 -17.49
C PRO A 274 -17.02 -1.29 -17.42
N VAL A 275 -18.03 -2.08 -17.80
CA VAL A 275 -19.46 -1.69 -17.78
C VAL A 275 -20.09 -1.66 -16.39
N ASP A 276 -19.40 -2.12 -15.35
CA ASP A 276 -19.93 -2.23 -13.99
C ASP A 276 -20.01 -0.87 -13.28
N VAL A 277 -19.24 0.12 -13.72
CA VAL A 277 -19.28 1.49 -13.17
C VAL A 277 -20.67 2.08 -13.30
N GLY A 278 -21.17 2.65 -12.20
CA GLY A 278 -22.49 3.28 -12.08
C GLY A 278 -23.65 2.28 -11.90
N SER A 279 -23.39 0.97 -11.94
CA SER A 279 -24.46 -0.02 -11.86
C SER A 279 -24.22 -1.16 -10.87
N LEU A 280 -22.98 -1.61 -10.71
CA LEU A 280 -22.66 -2.74 -9.84
C LEU A 280 -22.79 -2.34 -8.36
N ARG A 281 -23.63 -3.06 -7.63
CA ARG A 281 -23.63 -3.01 -6.18
C ARG A 281 -22.47 -3.85 -5.64
N TYR A 282 -21.46 -3.15 -5.16
CA TYR A 282 -20.24 -3.74 -4.62
C TYR A 282 -20.41 -4.20 -3.17
N GLY A 283 -21.19 -3.50 -2.39
CA GLY A 283 -21.40 -3.74 -0.97
C GLY A 283 -22.66 -3.11 -0.41
N SER A 284 -22.75 -3.06 0.91
CA SER A 284 -23.83 -2.40 1.62
C SER A 284 -23.83 -0.88 1.38
N PRO A 285 -24.92 -0.16 1.63
CA PRO A 285 -24.96 1.31 1.51
C PRO A 285 -23.97 2.05 2.43
N LEU A 286 -23.46 1.41 3.46
CA LEU A 286 -22.44 1.97 4.35
C LEU A 286 -21.03 1.97 3.73
N MET A 287 -20.82 1.22 2.65
CA MET A 287 -19.51 1.11 2.00
C MET A 287 -19.26 2.35 1.14
N ASN A 288 -18.36 3.22 1.60
CA ASN A 288 -17.83 4.36 0.85
C ASN A 288 -16.31 4.24 0.77
N ILE A 289 -15.76 4.18 -0.44
CA ILE A 289 -14.32 4.03 -0.69
C ILE A 289 -13.83 5.17 -1.55
N THR A 290 -12.76 5.83 -1.09
CA THR A 290 -12.10 6.93 -1.79
C THR A 290 -10.63 6.58 -2.01
N ALA A 291 -10.13 6.77 -3.23
CA ALA A 291 -8.70 6.82 -3.52
C ALA A 291 -8.24 8.29 -3.42
N ASP A 292 -7.43 8.61 -2.41
CA ASP A 292 -7.06 10.00 -2.10
C ASP A 292 -5.54 10.19 -2.04
N PRO A 293 -4.93 10.65 -3.15
CA PRO A 293 -3.51 10.97 -3.18
C PRO A 293 -3.13 12.26 -2.45
N THR A 294 -4.08 12.92 -1.77
CA THR A 294 -3.85 14.16 -1.00
C THR A 294 -3.85 13.95 0.51
N THR A 295 -4.14 12.72 0.96
CA THR A 295 -4.21 12.39 2.40
C THR A 295 -2.90 12.72 3.11
N PRO A 296 -2.90 13.58 4.14
CA PRO A 296 -1.69 13.94 4.86
C PRO A 296 -0.98 12.71 5.44
N ARG A 297 0.35 12.63 5.28
CA ARG A 297 1.21 11.54 5.73
C ARG A 297 0.98 10.19 5.05
N GLY A 298 0.07 10.07 4.10
CA GLY A 298 -0.13 8.83 3.35
C GLY A 298 1.05 8.52 2.43
N LEU A 299 1.47 7.26 2.34
CA LEU A 299 2.56 6.82 1.44
C LEU A 299 2.19 6.91 -0.04
N GLY A 300 0.90 6.87 -0.35
CA GLY A 300 0.37 7.10 -1.69
C GLY A 300 0.08 8.57 -2.00
N THR A 301 0.55 9.51 -1.17
CA THR A 301 0.38 10.95 -1.36
C THR A 301 1.47 11.51 -2.27
N PHE A 302 1.10 12.40 -3.15
CA PHE A 302 1.99 13.09 -4.07
C PHE A 302 1.35 14.39 -4.56
N GLY A 303 2.12 15.27 -5.16
CA GLY A 303 1.60 16.44 -5.86
C GLY A 303 1.05 16.10 -7.24
N PHE A 304 1.72 15.17 -7.93
CA PHE A 304 1.42 14.76 -9.30
C PHE A 304 1.80 13.28 -9.51
N ASP A 305 1.01 12.58 -10.31
CA ASP A 305 1.37 11.23 -10.75
C ASP A 305 2.47 11.25 -11.83
N ASP A 306 2.92 10.09 -12.29
CA ASP A 306 3.97 9.96 -13.31
C ASP A 306 3.45 10.12 -14.77
N GLU A 307 2.23 10.65 -14.94
CA GLU A 307 1.67 11.18 -16.18
C GLU A 307 1.46 12.71 -16.11
N GLY A 308 1.85 13.34 -14.99
CA GLY A 308 1.70 14.77 -14.76
C GLY A 308 0.32 15.21 -14.30
N ILE A 309 -0.52 14.27 -13.87
CA ILE A 309 -1.87 14.56 -13.36
C ILE A 309 -1.77 15.05 -11.91
N PRO A 310 -2.40 16.19 -11.56
CA PRO A 310 -2.49 16.64 -10.18
C PRO A 310 -3.18 15.63 -9.27
N ALA A 311 -2.74 15.58 -8.03
CA ALA A 311 -3.38 14.77 -7.00
C ALA A 311 -4.79 15.29 -6.68
N GLU A 312 -5.80 14.44 -6.85
CA GLU A 312 -7.19 14.73 -6.50
C GLU A 312 -7.87 13.48 -5.95
N PRO A 313 -8.72 13.62 -4.91
CA PRO A 313 -9.50 12.50 -4.39
C PRO A 313 -10.46 11.95 -5.44
N GLN A 314 -10.48 10.63 -5.61
CA GLN A 314 -11.34 9.93 -6.57
C GLN A 314 -12.27 8.96 -5.84
N PRO A 315 -13.60 9.11 -5.95
CA PRO A 315 -14.53 8.14 -5.41
C PRO A 315 -14.47 6.83 -6.21
N ILE A 316 -14.31 5.72 -5.52
CA ILE A 316 -14.29 4.37 -6.10
C ILE A 316 -15.63 3.67 -5.85
N VAL A 317 -16.11 3.69 -4.60
CA VAL A 317 -17.43 3.18 -4.23
C VAL A 317 -18.17 4.28 -3.46
N ARG A 318 -19.45 4.47 -3.77
CA ARG A 318 -20.36 5.36 -3.04
C ARG A 318 -21.66 4.66 -2.72
N GLU A 319 -22.04 4.68 -1.45
CA GLU A 319 -23.25 4.00 -0.97
C GLU A 319 -23.35 2.55 -1.47
N GLY A 320 -22.23 1.86 -1.50
CA GLY A 320 -22.11 0.48 -1.97
C GLY A 320 -22.16 0.28 -3.49
N VAL A 321 -22.19 1.34 -4.30
CA VAL A 321 -22.15 1.25 -5.77
C VAL A 321 -20.75 1.60 -6.29
N LEU A 322 -20.22 0.80 -7.22
CA LEU A 322 -18.97 1.11 -7.92
C LEU A 322 -19.17 2.33 -8.80
N VAL A 323 -18.41 3.42 -8.57
CA VAL A 323 -18.56 4.70 -9.30
C VAL A 323 -17.30 5.16 -10.01
N GLY A 324 -16.15 4.52 -9.79
CA GLY A 324 -14.88 4.93 -10.38
C GLY A 324 -13.86 3.81 -10.46
N TRP A 325 -12.73 4.11 -11.07
CA TRP A 325 -11.59 3.22 -11.27
C TRP A 325 -10.29 3.89 -10.81
N ILE A 326 -9.33 3.09 -10.40
CA ILE A 326 -7.93 3.48 -10.28
C ILE A 326 -7.30 3.25 -11.68
N GLY A 327 -6.86 4.31 -12.36
CA GLY A 327 -6.51 4.17 -13.77
C GLY A 327 -5.44 5.13 -14.29
N SER A 328 -5.41 5.30 -15.60
CA SER A 328 -4.45 6.08 -16.35
C SER A 328 -5.11 7.02 -17.36
N ARG A 329 -4.33 7.91 -17.97
CA ARG A 329 -4.78 8.77 -19.07
C ARG A 329 -5.27 7.96 -20.27
N GLU A 330 -4.60 6.86 -20.61
CA GLU A 330 -4.99 5.97 -21.70
C GLU A 330 -6.34 5.30 -21.46
N ALA A 331 -6.64 4.96 -20.20
CA ALA A 331 -7.88 4.31 -19.82
C ALA A 331 -9.03 5.31 -19.53
N GLY A 332 -8.79 6.62 -19.62
CA GLY A 332 -9.78 7.67 -19.35
C GLY A 332 -10.07 7.94 -17.87
N PHE A 333 -9.25 7.39 -16.97
CA PHE A 333 -9.30 7.58 -15.51
C PHE A 333 -7.91 7.98 -15.00
N PRO A 334 -7.43 9.22 -15.28
CA PRO A 334 -6.08 9.66 -14.92
C PRO A 334 -5.89 9.87 -13.42
N GLY A 335 -4.62 9.88 -12.96
CA GLY A 335 -4.24 10.29 -11.60
C GLY A 335 -3.71 9.17 -10.71
N SER A 336 -3.36 8.01 -11.27
CA SER A 336 -2.87 6.88 -10.48
C SER A 336 -1.65 6.18 -11.07
N MET A 337 -0.98 6.81 -12.04
CA MET A 337 0.22 6.23 -12.66
C MET A 337 1.46 6.52 -11.82
N ARG A 338 2.11 5.47 -11.33
CA ARG A 338 3.34 5.59 -10.54
C ARG A 338 4.36 4.53 -10.92
N ALA A 339 5.64 4.88 -10.90
CA ALA A 339 6.75 3.98 -11.14
C ALA A 339 7.59 3.80 -9.88
N ASP A 340 8.18 2.62 -9.73
CA ASP A 340 9.18 2.33 -8.71
C ASP A 340 10.56 2.83 -9.16
N GLY A 341 10.83 4.12 -8.88
CA GLY A 341 12.07 4.81 -9.23
C GLY A 341 12.27 5.05 -10.72
N TRP A 342 13.54 5.19 -11.14
CA TRP A 342 13.92 5.55 -12.51
C TRP A 342 13.92 4.37 -13.48
N SER A 343 14.12 3.16 -13.00
CA SER A 343 14.36 1.97 -13.84
C SER A 343 13.10 1.18 -14.19
N ARG A 344 11.92 1.72 -13.87
CA ARG A 344 10.62 1.07 -14.10
C ARG A 344 9.69 1.98 -14.88
N MET A 345 8.91 1.39 -15.78
CA MET A 345 7.83 2.09 -16.48
C MET A 345 6.69 2.36 -15.47
N PRO A 346 6.04 3.54 -15.52
CA PRO A 346 4.84 3.78 -14.73
C PRO A 346 3.74 2.75 -15.00
N LEU A 347 3.08 2.31 -13.94
CA LEU A 347 1.91 1.45 -13.97
C LEU A 347 0.77 2.09 -13.18
N VAL A 348 -0.45 1.66 -13.44
CA VAL A 348 -1.60 1.98 -12.58
C VAL A 348 -1.35 1.42 -11.18
N ARG A 349 -1.39 2.26 -10.16
CA ARG A 349 -1.13 1.89 -8.76
C ARG A 349 -2.17 2.52 -7.84
N MET A 350 -2.55 1.79 -6.80
CA MET A 350 -3.30 2.39 -5.70
C MET A 350 -2.55 3.61 -5.16
N THR A 351 -3.31 4.61 -4.73
CA THR A 351 -2.83 5.76 -3.96
C THR A 351 -3.03 5.48 -2.46
N ASN A 352 -3.65 6.40 -1.70
CA ASN A 352 -4.18 6.05 -0.40
C ASN A 352 -5.66 5.67 -0.60
N LEU A 353 -6.04 4.47 -0.21
CA LEU A 353 -7.39 3.98 -0.41
C LEU A 353 -8.09 3.85 0.95
N HIS A 354 -9.19 4.55 1.13
CA HIS A 354 -9.85 4.68 2.42
C HIS A 354 -11.25 4.09 2.41
N LEU A 355 -11.59 3.34 3.46
CA LEU A 355 -12.97 3.19 3.89
C LEU A 355 -13.33 4.44 4.71
N ASP A 356 -14.30 5.21 4.24
CA ASP A 356 -14.74 6.42 4.92
C ASP A 356 -15.27 6.05 6.32
N PRO A 357 -14.98 6.83 7.37
CA PRO A 357 -15.47 6.54 8.72
C PRO A 357 -17.00 6.64 8.77
N GLY A 358 -17.58 5.79 9.61
CA GLY A 358 -19.00 5.83 9.93
C GLY A 358 -19.30 6.61 11.20
N GLU A 359 -20.15 6.05 12.03
CA GLU A 359 -20.58 6.63 13.30
C GLU A 359 -20.34 5.62 14.45
N GLY A 360 -20.29 6.14 15.67
CA GLY A 360 -20.13 5.30 16.87
C GLY A 360 -18.68 4.94 17.19
N SER A 361 -18.52 4.08 18.17
CA SER A 361 -17.23 3.63 18.70
C SER A 361 -17.00 2.13 18.43
N LEU A 362 -15.76 1.66 18.65
CA LEU A 362 -15.46 0.22 18.62
C LEU A 362 -16.30 -0.55 19.65
N GLU A 363 -16.48 0.04 20.83
CA GLU A 363 -17.27 -0.55 21.91
C GLU A 363 -18.73 -0.77 21.47
N GLU A 364 -19.35 0.22 20.83
CA GLU A 364 -20.71 0.12 20.29
C GLU A 364 -20.83 -0.94 19.17
N LEU A 365 -19.78 -1.11 18.36
CA LEU A 365 -19.74 -2.18 17.37
C LEU A 365 -19.75 -3.56 18.05
N ILE A 366 -18.95 -3.72 19.13
CA ILE A 366 -18.87 -4.96 19.92
C ILE A 366 -20.18 -5.21 20.68
N GLU A 367 -20.74 -4.19 21.32
CA GLU A 367 -22.02 -4.27 22.02
C GLU A 367 -23.17 -4.75 21.12
N GLY A 368 -23.09 -4.48 19.84
CA GLY A 368 -24.07 -4.92 18.83
C GLY A 368 -23.87 -6.36 18.33
N VAL A 369 -23.05 -7.20 18.99
CA VAL A 369 -22.79 -8.60 18.62
C VAL A 369 -23.12 -9.53 19.79
N ASP A 370 -24.07 -10.44 19.61
CA ASP A 370 -24.44 -11.42 20.61
C ASP A 370 -23.43 -12.57 20.71
N ASP A 371 -23.01 -13.09 19.53
CA ASP A 371 -22.04 -14.18 19.38
C ASP A 371 -21.16 -13.90 18.18
N GLY A 372 -19.85 -13.74 18.39
CA GLY A 372 -18.94 -13.37 17.30
C GLY A 372 -17.48 -13.30 17.70
N LEU A 373 -16.70 -12.68 16.82
CA LEU A 373 -15.26 -12.46 17.02
C LEU A 373 -14.90 -10.98 16.77
N TYR A 374 -13.96 -10.48 17.58
CA TYR A 374 -13.17 -9.31 17.27
C TYR A 374 -11.82 -9.76 16.71
N LEU A 375 -11.48 -9.32 15.49
CA LEU A 375 -10.32 -9.77 14.71
C LEU A 375 -9.32 -8.65 14.58
N GLU A 376 -8.04 -8.88 14.94
CA GLU A 376 -7.01 -7.86 14.99
C GLU A 376 -5.71 -8.36 14.35
N THR A 377 -5.08 -7.55 13.56
CA THR A 377 -3.76 -7.72 12.92
C THR A 377 -3.66 -8.93 12.00
N ASN A 378 -3.29 -8.67 10.77
CA ASN A 378 -3.14 -9.73 9.77
C ASN A 378 -2.07 -10.76 10.17
N LYS A 379 -2.37 -12.04 9.94
CA LYS A 379 -1.42 -13.15 10.04
C LYS A 379 -1.10 -13.75 8.67
N SER A 380 -2.12 -13.91 7.86
CA SER A 380 -2.01 -14.51 6.53
C SER A 380 -3.15 -14.01 5.63
N TRP A 381 -2.91 -14.02 4.33
CA TRP A 381 -3.96 -13.72 3.36
C TRP A 381 -3.80 -14.60 2.13
N SER A 382 -4.93 -14.97 1.55
CA SER A 382 -5.04 -15.63 0.27
C SER A 382 -6.25 -15.05 -0.46
N ILE A 383 -6.09 -14.73 -1.71
CA ILE A 383 -7.15 -14.23 -2.56
C ILE A 383 -6.91 -14.72 -3.98
N ASP A 384 -7.97 -15.09 -4.71
CA ASP A 384 -7.84 -15.61 -6.07
C ASP A 384 -7.39 -14.52 -7.07
N ASP A 385 -6.98 -14.97 -8.27
CA ASP A 385 -6.48 -14.08 -9.33
C ASP A 385 -7.51 -13.02 -9.76
N LYS A 386 -8.80 -13.30 -9.58
CA LYS A 386 -9.89 -12.37 -9.86
C LYS A 386 -10.22 -11.43 -8.72
N ARG A 387 -9.60 -11.62 -7.56
CA ARG A 387 -9.90 -10.86 -6.34
C ARG A 387 -11.35 -11.04 -5.85
N LEU A 388 -11.93 -12.19 -6.14
CA LEU A 388 -13.32 -12.51 -5.82
C LEU A 388 -13.44 -13.34 -4.55
N ASN A 389 -12.67 -14.43 -4.43
CA ASN A 389 -12.72 -15.32 -3.26
C ASN A 389 -11.47 -15.10 -2.41
N PHE A 390 -11.66 -14.89 -1.12
CA PHE A 390 -10.57 -14.65 -0.21
C PHE A 390 -10.68 -15.45 1.09
N GLN A 391 -9.54 -15.67 1.73
CA GLN A 391 -9.38 -16.18 3.08
C GLN A 391 -8.27 -15.40 3.77
N PHE A 392 -8.58 -14.75 4.88
CA PHE A 392 -7.63 -13.98 5.66
C PHE A 392 -7.55 -14.53 7.08
N GLY A 393 -6.33 -14.59 7.62
CA GLY A 393 -6.07 -14.98 9.00
C GLY A 393 -5.59 -13.80 9.83
N THR A 394 -5.92 -13.81 11.11
CA THR A 394 -5.48 -12.78 12.06
C THR A 394 -4.56 -13.35 13.14
N GLN A 395 -3.66 -12.49 13.63
CA GLN A 395 -2.74 -12.86 14.72
C GLN A 395 -3.48 -13.05 16.03
N VAL A 396 -4.48 -12.20 16.27
CA VAL A 396 -5.24 -12.13 17.50
C VAL A 396 -6.72 -12.08 17.18
N ALA A 397 -7.50 -12.84 17.95
CA ALA A 397 -8.94 -12.73 17.98
C ALA A 397 -9.47 -12.86 19.42
N TRP A 398 -10.60 -12.23 19.68
CA TRP A 398 -11.34 -12.38 20.94
C TRP A 398 -12.76 -12.83 20.64
N GLU A 399 -13.27 -13.74 21.45
CA GLU A 399 -14.69 -14.03 21.43
C GLU A 399 -15.48 -12.77 21.83
N ILE A 400 -16.62 -12.57 21.20
CA ILE A 400 -17.65 -11.63 21.66
C ILE A 400 -18.84 -12.46 22.12
N ARG A 401 -19.27 -12.21 23.36
CA ARG A 401 -20.45 -12.84 23.95
C ARG A 401 -21.31 -11.78 24.65
N ASP A 402 -22.58 -11.71 24.27
CA ASP A 402 -23.54 -10.75 24.84
C ASP A 402 -22.98 -9.30 24.83
N GLY A 403 -22.39 -8.87 23.70
CA GLY A 403 -21.84 -7.53 23.52
C GLY A 403 -20.53 -7.25 24.26
N LYS A 404 -19.77 -8.27 24.70
CA LYS A 404 -18.54 -8.09 25.48
C LYS A 404 -17.40 -8.93 24.94
N LEU A 405 -16.19 -8.39 24.99
CA LEU A 405 -14.98 -9.15 24.71
C LEU A 405 -14.77 -10.23 25.79
N GLY A 406 -14.57 -11.44 25.30
CA GLY A 406 -14.36 -12.63 26.12
C GLY A 406 -12.93 -13.15 26.03
N LYS A 407 -12.78 -14.43 25.73
CA LYS A 407 -11.50 -15.13 25.70
C LYS A 407 -10.71 -14.79 24.45
N LEU A 408 -9.38 -14.78 24.59
CA LEU A 408 -8.45 -14.78 23.49
C LEU A 408 -8.56 -16.10 22.70
N VAL A 409 -8.52 -16.00 21.37
CA VAL A 409 -8.60 -17.12 20.44
C VAL A 409 -7.43 -17.01 19.45
N ARG A 410 -6.77 -18.12 19.13
CA ARG A 410 -5.67 -18.17 18.16
C ARG A 410 -6.12 -18.70 16.80
N ASP A 411 -5.32 -18.39 15.78
CA ASP A 411 -5.46 -18.93 14.42
C ASP A 411 -6.84 -18.66 13.79
N ALA A 412 -7.45 -17.55 14.15
CA ALA A 412 -8.73 -17.14 13.58
C ALA A 412 -8.55 -16.77 12.11
N THR A 413 -9.40 -17.35 11.26
CA THR A 413 -9.51 -17.04 9.84
C THR A 413 -10.93 -16.65 9.48
N TYR A 414 -11.11 -15.85 8.45
CA TYR A 414 -12.42 -15.57 7.86
C TYR A 414 -12.34 -15.59 6.33
N THR A 415 -13.45 -16.02 5.72
CA THR A 415 -13.53 -16.19 4.27
C THR A 415 -14.74 -15.48 3.70
N GLY A 416 -14.67 -15.12 2.43
CA GLY A 416 -15.80 -14.49 1.76
C GLY A 416 -15.67 -14.45 0.24
N ILE A 417 -16.80 -14.16 -0.38
CA ILE A 417 -16.89 -13.71 -1.77
C ILE A 417 -17.03 -12.19 -1.71
N THR A 418 -16.12 -11.46 -2.34
CA THR A 418 -15.95 -10.01 -2.17
C THR A 418 -17.26 -9.21 -2.14
N PRO A 419 -18.21 -9.27 -3.12
CA PRO A 419 -19.43 -8.48 -3.02
C PRO A 419 -20.39 -8.95 -1.92
N GLN A 420 -20.40 -10.24 -1.61
CA GLN A 420 -21.25 -10.79 -0.54
C GLN A 420 -20.73 -10.36 0.83
N PHE A 421 -19.42 -10.42 1.03
CA PHE A 421 -18.77 -9.98 2.26
C PHE A 421 -19.03 -8.48 2.50
N TRP A 422 -18.75 -7.62 1.52
CA TRP A 422 -19.04 -6.19 1.64
C TRP A 422 -20.53 -5.88 1.73
N GLY A 423 -21.37 -6.76 1.20
CA GLY A 423 -22.84 -6.68 1.36
C GLY A 423 -23.31 -6.93 2.80
N SER A 424 -22.54 -7.65 3.61
CA SER A 424 -22.84 -7.92 5.01
C SER A 424 -22.33 -6.85 5.99
N LEU A 425 -21.64 -5.82 5.52
CA LEU A 425 -21.20 -4.66 6.31
C LEU A 425 -22.42 -3.93 6.87
N ASP A 426 -22.55 -3.86 8.19
CA ASP A 426 -23.71 -3.23 8.84
C ASP A 426 -23.34 -2.10 9.82
N ALA A 427 -22.05 -1.93 10.15
CA ALA A 427 -21.57 -0.79 10.92
C ALA A 427 -20.11 -0.50 10.63
N VAL A 428 -19.71 0.77 10.65
CA VAL A 428 -18.35 1.28 10.59
C VAL A 428 -18.17 2.28 11.72
N ALA A 429 -17.10 2.17 12.49
CA ALA A 429 -16.82 3.11 13.58
C ALA A 429 -16.47 4.51 13.05
N GLY A 430 -16.59 5.50 13.91
CA GLY A 430 -16.38 6.91 13.59
C GLY A 430 -14.91 7.29 13.42
N LEU A 431 -14.70 8.58 13.14
CA LEU A 431 -13.39 9.17 12.86
C LEU A 431 -12.37 8.98 14.01
N ASP A 432 -12.82 8.97 15.26
CA ASP A 432 -11.93 8.81 16.41
C ASP A 432 -11.24 7.44 16.43
N ALA A 433 -11.85 6.42 15.85
CA ALA A 433 -11.31 5.07 15.71
C ALA A 433 -10.64 4.85 14.34
N TRP A 434 -10.75 5.79 13.42
CA TRP A 434 -10.13 5.70 12.09
C TRP A 434 -8.61 5.83 12.17
N ARG A 435 -7.88 4.98 11.46
CA ARG A 435 -6.42 4.95 11.43
C ARG A 435 -5.91 4.90 10.00
N LEU A 436 -4.85 5.67 9.72
CA LEU A 436 -4.08 5.60 8.48
C LEU A 436 -2.84 4.76 8.71
N GLN A 437 -2.56 3.82 7.83
CA GLN A 437 -1.38 2.98 7.90
C GLN A 437 -0.71 2.83 6.54
N GLY A 438 0.61 2.93 6.53
CA GLY A 438 1.42 2.80 5.33
C GLY A 438 1.96 1.39 5.13
N LEU A 439 1.85 0.91 3.89
CA LEU A 439 2.35 -0.35 3.38
C LEU A 439 3.39 -0.09 2.30
N THR A 440 4.60 -0.65 2.42
CA THR A 440 5.74 -0.37 1.52
C THR A 440 6.01 -1.46 0.48
N ASN A 441 5.20 -2.51 0.40
CA ASN A 441 5.48 -3.71 -0.39
C ASN A 441 4.32 -4.14 -1.31
N CYS A 442 3.46 -3.21 -1.75
CA CYS A 442 2.43 -3.55 -2.72
C CYS A 442 3.07 -3.86 -4.08
N GLY A 443 3.12 -5.16 -4.43
CA GLY A 443 3.77 -5.66 -5.62
C GLY A 443 2.86 -5.65 -6.85
N LYS A 444 3.40 -5.32 -8.03
CA LYS A 444 2.72 -5.40 -9.34
C LYS A 444 3.73 -5.43 -10.48
N GLY A 445 3.26 -5.84 -11.66
CA GLY A 445 4.01 -5.71 -12.91
C GLY A 445 5.02 -6.81 -13.18
N GLN A 446 5.49 -6.83 -14.46
CA GLN A 446 6.54 -7.71 -14.94
C GLN A 446 7.44 -6.91 -15.90
N PRO A 447 8.67 -6.53 -15.47
CA PRO A 447 9.32 -6.90 -14.20
C PRO A 447 8.63 -6.29 -12.99
N GLY A 448 8.74 -6.99 -11.83
CA GLY A 448 8.11 -6.58 -10.59
C GLY A 448 8.50 -5.17 -10.12
N GLN A 449 7.52 -4.45 -9.58
CA GLN A 449 7.66 -3.13 -8.97
C GLN A 449 6.93 -3.13 -7.63
N SER A 450 7.47 -2.41 -6.65
CA SER A 450 6.77 -2.12 -5.39
C SER A 450 6.20 -0.70 -5.43
N ALA A 451 4.98 -0.54 -4.92
CA ALA A 451 4.45 0.77 -4.60
C ALA A 451 4.26 0.91 -3.10
N HIS A 452 4.55 2.10 -2.60
CA HIS A 452 4.23 2.51 -1.26
C HIS A 452 2.83 3.12 -1.27
N VAL A 453 1.93 2.59 -0.47
CA VAL A 453 0.52 2.98 -0.40
C VAL A 453 0.08 3.10 1.05
N SER A 454 -0.98 3.83 1.31
CA SER A 454 -1.62 3.81 2.63
C SER A 454 -3.09 3.47 2.52
N HIS A 455 -3.62 2.93 3.60
CA HIS A 455 -5.04 2.69 3.73
C HIS A 455 -5.55 3.29 5.01
N GLY A 456 -6.68 3.95 4.90
CA GLY A 456 -7.40 4.48 6.04
C GLY A 456 -8.65 3.65 6.29
N ALA A 457 -8.86 3.22 7.51
CA ALA A 457 -10.07 2.53 7.91
C ALA A 457 -10.36 2.74 9.40
N ALA A 458 -11.61 2.62 9.76
CA ALA A 458 -12.07 2.41 11.13
C ALA A 458 -12.48 0.94 11.32
N PRO A 459 -12.58 0.43 12.55
CA PRO A 459 -13.18 -0.87 12.81
C PRO A 459 -14.55 -0.99 12.16
N ALA A 460 -14.84 -2.18 11.64
CA ALA A 460 -16.10 -2.43 10.91
C ALA A 460 -16.70 -3.77 11.30
N ARG A 461 -18.05 -3.84 11.31
CA ARG A 461 -18.81 -5.04 11.67
C ARG A 461 -19.45 -5.64 10.43
N PHE A 462 -19.32 -6.96 10.31
CA PHE A 462 -19.91 -7.77 9.26
C PHE A 462 -20.75 -8.89 9.85
N ARG A 463 -21.92 -9.17 9.26
CA ARG A 463 -22.86 -10.17 9.72
C ARG A 463 -22.72 -11.50 9.00
N GLY A 464 -22.80 -12.59 9.75
CA GLY A 464 -22.89 -13.93 9.19
C GLY A 464 -21.67 -14.36 8.37
N VAL A 465 -20.47 -14.07 8.83
CA VAL A 465 -19.21 -14.39 8.15
C VAL A 465 -18.75 -15.80 8.50
N GLN A 466 -18.28 -16.54 7.51
CA GLN A 466 -17.65 -17.85 7.71
C GLN A 466 -16.27 -17.69 8.35
N VAL A 467 -16.05 -18.28 9.52
CA VAL A 467 -14.79 -18.23 10.28
C VAL A 467 -14.23 -19.62 10.57
N GLY A 468 -12.94 -19.70 10.97
CA GLY A 468 -12.30 -20.93 11.41
C GLY A 468 -12.11 -21.98 10.31
N VAL A 469 -12.11 -21.58 9.03
CA VAL A 469 -11.83 -22.50 7.93
C VAL A 469 -10.32 -22.61 7.76
N HIS A 470 -9.77 -23.77 8.00
CA HIS A 470 -8.36 -24.07 7.72
C HIS A 470 -8.28 -24.75 6.35
N ALA A 471 -7.34 -24.27 5.51
CA ALA A 471 -7.08 -24.81 4.16
C ALA A 471 -6.35 -26.17 4.25
#